data_67ec53a85820ba187115d81cf979b8a0
#
_entry.id   67ec53a85820ba187115d81cf979b8a0
#
_cell.length_a   1.000
_cell.length_b   1.000
_cell.length_c   1.000
_cell.angle_alpha   90.00
_cell.angle_beta   90.00
_cell.angle_gamma   90.00
#
_symmetry.space_group_name_H-M   'P 1'
#
loop_
_entity.id
_entity.type
_entity.pdbx_description
1 polymer ?
#
loop_
_entity_poly.entity_id
_entity_poly.type
_entity_poly.pdbx_seq_one_letter_code
_entity_poly.pdbx_strand_id
1 'polypeptide(L)'
;MKTAAIICEYNPFHNGHKYHIEQTRLQHGATHIVCVMSGNFTQRGDVALADKYARARAALMGGADLVVELPTPFALSSAEHFAMGACRIADSLGCVDMLSFGSECGDVSVLEEAAGAVEYAVQTDEFFSLMRKGASYPAALKQTVEKNYTSDVVQTLTEPNNTLAVEYIRALDKLGGMIKPVTVMRSGAAHDSDEGSDTVISASRLRK
;
A
#
# COMPACT_ATOMS: atom_id res chain seq x y z
N MET A 1 -9.38 -13.50 18.45
CA MET A 1 -9.89 -12.72 17.32
C MET A 1 -8.72 -11.97 16.76
N LYS A 2 -8.50 -11.99 15.44
CA LYS A 2 -7.44 -11.21 14.77
C LYS A 2 -8.06 -10.37 13.68
N THR A 3 -7.90 -9.06 13.75
CA THR A 3 -8.43 -8.11 12.78
C THR A 3 -7.31 -7.56 11.91
N ALA A 4 -7.45 -7.71 10.59
CA ALA A 4 -6.53 -7.08 9.64
C ALA A 4 -7.18 -5.85 9.00
N ALA A 5 -6.43 -4.75 8.92
CA ALA A 5 -6.79 -3.64 8.06
C ALA A 5 -6.17 -3.84 6.67
N ILE A 6 -6.89 -3.41 5.63
CA ILE A 6 -6.41 -3.31 4.25
C ILE A 6 -6.69 -1.89 3.76
N ILE A 7 -5.66 -1.16 3.35
CA ILE A 7 -5.80 0.16 2.74
C ILE A 7 -5.99 -0.03 1.24
N CYS A 8 -7.03 0.58 0.66
CA CYS A 8 -7.43 0.26 -0.71
C CYS A 8 -8.16 1.40 -1.41
N GLU A 9 -8.23 1.29 -2.73
CA GLU A 9 -9.07 2.15 -3.58
C GLU A 9 -10.22 1.36 -4.23
N TYR A 10 -9.97 0.08 -4.57
CA TYR A 10 -10.91 -0.80 -5.27
C TYR A 10 -11.58 -0.15 -6.47
N ASN A 11 -10.79 0.36 -7.39
CA ASN A 11 -11.21 1.15 -8.53
C ASN A 11 -10.97 0.46 -9.91
N PRO A 12 -11.81 -0.55 -10.29
CA PRO A 12 -12.84 -1.23 -9.51
C PRO A 12 -12.30 -2.36 -8.61
N PHE A 13 -13.17 -2.97 -7.80
CA PHE A 13 -12.87 -4.22 -7.10
C PHE A 13 -12.76 -5.36 -8.12
N HIS A 14 -11.76 -6.23 -8.00
CA HIS A 14 -11.48 -7.34 -8.91
C HIS A 14 -10.92 -8.57 -8.19
N ASN A 15 -10.74 -9.68 -8.92
CA ASN A 15 -10.29 -10.95 -8.36
C ASN A 15 -8.95 -10.87 -7.61
N GLY A 16 -8.02 -9.99 -8.00
CA GLY A 16 -6.78 -9.77 -7.27
C GLY A 16 -7.00 -9.19 -5.87
N HIS A 17 -8.01 -8.33 -5.71
CA HIS A 17 -8.38 -7.81 -4.39
C HIS A 17 -9.05 -8.87 -3.53
N LYS A 18 -9.92 -9.70 -4.11
CA LYS A 18 -10.51 -10.83 -3.44
C LYS A 18 -9.44 -11.83 -2.98
N TYR A 19 -8.51 -12.15 -3.86
CA TYR A 19 -7.34 -12.99 -3.55
C TYR A 19 -6.54 -12.43 -2.36
N HIS A 20 -6.27 -11.12 -2.33
CA HIS A 20 -5.57 -10.49 -1.23
C HIS A 20 -6.31 -10.67 0.10
N ILE A 21 -7.63 -10.45 0.13
CA ILE A 21 -8.48 -10.67 1.31
C ILE A 21 -8.41 -12.12 1.77
N GLU A 22 -8.55 -13.08 0.84
CA GLU A 22 -8.49 -14.51 1.13
C GLU A 22 -7.11 -14.93 1.67
N GLN A 23 -6.03 -14.48 1.04
CA GLN A 23 -4.67 -14.78 1.49
C GLN A 23 -4.36 -14.16 2.85
N THR A 24 -4.85 -12.96 3.14
CA THR A 24 -4.73 -12.34 4.46
C THR A 24 -5.36 -13.22 5.55
N ARG A 25 -6.51 -13.81 5.27
CA ARG A 25 -7.14 -14.76 6.19
C ARG A 25 -6.34 -16.05 6.32
N LEU A 26 -5.90 -16.63 5.22
CA LEU A 26 -5.24 -17.94 5.18
C LEU A 26 -3.82 -17.90 5.75
N GLN A 27 -3.01 -16.94 5.32
CA GLN A 27 -1.57 -16.89 5.67
C GLN A 27 -1.33 -16.22 7.03
N HIS A 28 -2.14 -15.21 7.39
CA HIS A 28 -1.92 -14.42 8.59
C HIS A 28 -2.97 -14.69 9.70
N GLY A 29 -3.96 -15.53 9.40
CA GLY A 29 -4.97 -15.96 10.37
C GLY A 29 -5.97 -14.85 10.74
N ALA A 30 -6.18 -13.86 9.87
CA ALA A 30 -7.16 -12.82 10.10
C ALA A 30 -8.57 -13.38 10.13
N THR A 31 -9.31 -13.11 11.20
CA THR A 31 -10.72 -13.50 11.35
C THR A 31 -11.66 -12.41 10.83
N HIS A 32 -11.23 -11.15 10.87
CA HIS A 32 -11.97 -9.99 10.39
C HIS A 32 -11.09 -9.11 9.51
N ILE A 33 -11.69 -8.52 8.48
CA ILE A 33 -11.03 -7.62 7.52
C ILE A 33 -11.73 -6.27 7.55
N VAL A 34 -10.99 -5.24 7.89
CA VAL A 34 -11.42 -3.84 7.80
C VAL A 34 -10.73 -3.18 6.62
N CYS A 35 -11.51 -2.70 5.65
CA CYS A 35 -10.98 -1.94 4.53
C CYS A 35 -11.02 -0.43 4.85
N VAL A 36 -9.86 0.24 4.84
CA VAL A 36 -9.78 1.70 4.82
C VAL A 36 -9.69 2.13 3.36
N MET A 37 -10.81 2.61 2.82
CA MET A 37 -10.98 2.81 1.38
C MET A 37 -11.12 4.29 1.02
N SER A 38 -10.40 4.73 -0.03
CA SER A 38 -10.57 6.08 -0.58
C SER A 38 -12.02 6.32 -1.03
N GLY A 39 -12.50 7.54 -0.82
CA GLY A 39 -13.83 7.98 -1.23
C GLY A 39 -14.01 8.03 -2.75
N ASN A 40 -14.58 9.11 -3.27
CA ASN A 40 -14.86 9.22 -4.73
C ASN A 40 -13.65 9.62 -5.57
N PHE A 41 -12.48 9.82 -4.95
CA PHE A 41 -11.23 10.17 -5.64
C PHE A 41 -10.14 9.15 -5.31
N THR A 42 -9.28 8.89 -6.31
CA THR A 42 -8.10 8.05 -6.15
C THR A 42 -6.90 8.87 -5.69
N GLN A 43 -5.87 8.23 -5.20
CA GLN A 43 -4.62 8.88 -4.79
C GLN A 43 -3.93 9.65 -5.93
N ARG A 44 -4.18 9.25 -7.17
CA ARG A 44 -3.66 9.93 -8.37
C ARG A 44 -4.47 11.16 -8.79
N GLY A 45 -5.54 11.49 -8.06
CA GLY A 45 -6.38 12.65 -8.34
C GLY A 45 -7.55 12.39 -9.29
N ASP A 46 -7.67 11.17 -9.82
CA ASP A 46 -8.77 10.80 -10.71
C ASP A 46 -10.07 10.57 -9.94
N VAL A 47 -11.20 10.81 -10.60
CA VAL A 47 -12.51 10.36 -10.10
C VAL A 47 -12.57 8.83 -10.21
N ALA A 48 -13.05 8.19 -9.16
CA ALA A 48 -13.23 6.74 -9.17
C ALA A 48 -14.28 6.31 -10.20
N LEU A 49 -14.08 5.14 -10.83
CA LEU A 49 -14.96 4.60 -11.89
C LEU A 49 -16.40 4.40 -11.41
N ALA A 50 -16.57 4.05 -10.14
CA ALA A 50 -17.86 3.89 -9.50
C ALA A 50 -17.89 4.67 -8.18
N ASP A 51 -19.09 5.03 -7.71
CA ASP A 51 -19.24 5.70 -6.43
C ASP A 51 -18.72 4.85 -5.27
N LYS A 52 -18.41 5.51 -4.16
CA LYS A 52 -17.82 4.84 -2.99
C LYS A 52 -18.71 3.75 -2.39
N TYR A 53 -20.03 3.88 -2.48
CA TYR A 53 -20.96 2.90 -1.91
C TYR A 53 -21.00 1.63 -2.74
N ALA A 54 -20.99 1.74 -4.08
CA ALA A 54 -20.91 0.58 -4.97
C ALA A 54 -19.58 -0.17 -4.75
N ARG A 55 -18.45 0.54 -4.60
CA ARG A 55 -17.15 -0.06 -4.33
C ARG A 55 -17.07 -0.69 -2.94
N ALA A 56 -17.62 -0.05 -1.92
CA ALA A 56 -17.71 -0.61 -0.57
C ALA A 56 -18.57 -1.90 -0.56
N ARG A 57 -19.72 -1.89 -1.26
CA ARG A 57 -20.54 -3.09 -1.42
C ARG A 57 -19.78 -4.23 -2.10
N ALA A 58 -19.01 -3.93 -3.15
CA ALA A 58 -18.19 -4.93 -3.83
C ALA A 58 -17.11 -5.52 -2.89
N ALA A 59 -16.48 -4.68 -2.05
CA ALA A 59 -15.52 -5.11 -1.05
C ALA A 59 -16.15 -6.05 0.00
N LEU A 60 -17.31 -5.69 0.52
CA LEU A 60 -18.06 -6.53 1.47
C LEU A 60 -18.46 -7.87 0.85
N MET A 61 -18.97 -7.87 -0.39
CA MET A 61 -19.27 -9.10 -1.13
C MET A 61 -18.02 -9.92 -1.45
N GLY A 62 -16.85 -9.27 -1.54
CA GLY A 62 -15.54 -9.88 -1.75
C GLY A 62 -14.87 -10.42 -0.49
N GLY A 63 -15.51 -10.29 0.68
CA GLY A 63 -15.04 -10.87 1.94
C GLY A 63 -14.51 -9.89 2.98
N ALA A 64 -14.62 -8.57 2.76
CA ALA A 64 -14.41 -7.58 3.82
C ALA A 64 -15.58 -7.60 4.82
N ASP A 65 -15.30 -7.30 6.10
CA ASP A 65 -16.32 -7.26 7.16
C ASP A 65 -16.77 -5.83 7.44
N LEU A 66 -15.88 -4.85 7.24
CA LEU A 66 -16.15 -3.43 7.43
C LEU A 66 -15.41 -2.61 6.38
N VAL A 67 -16.03 -1.54 5.89
CA VAL A 67 -15.39 -0.54 5.04
C VAL A 67 -15.52 0.82 5.72
N VAL A 68 -14.37 1.47 5.95
CA VAL A 68 -14.26 2.82 6.51
C VAL A 68 -13.70 3.74 5.43
N GLU A 69 -14.26 4.92 5.27
CA GLU A 69 -13.81 5.89 4.28
C GLU A 69 -12.51 6.60 4.72
N LEU A 70 -11.50 6.59 3.87
CA LEU A 70 -10.36 7.48 4.00
C LEU A 70 -10.77 8.89 3.54
N PRO A 71 -10.69 9.92 4.41
CA PRO A 71 -11.10 11.28 4.06
C PRO A 71 -10.33 11.82 2.85
N THR A 72 -11.03 12.57 2.00
CA THR A 72 -10.51 13.10 0.73
C THR A 72 -9.16 13.84 0.84
N PRO A 73 -8.88 14.65 1.89
CA PRO A 73 -7.57 15.30 2.02
C PRO A 73 -6.39 14.31 2.09
N PHE A 74 -6.59 13.15 2.70
CA PHE A 74 -5.59 12.09 2.73
C PHE A 74 -5.59 11.27 1.44
N ALA A 75 -6.77 10.96 0.89
CA ALA A 75 -6.90 10.20 -0.35
C ALA A 75 -6.21 10.88 -1.55
N LEU A 76 -6.19 12.21 -1.61
CA LEU A 76 -5.58 13.02 -2.68
C LEU A 76 -4.15 13.49 -2.36
N SER A 77 -3.51 12.95 -1.34
CA SER A 77 -2.20 13.41 -0.91
C SER A 77 -1.05 12.55 -1.46
N SER A 78 0.20 12.92 -1.11
CA SER A 78 1.37 12.08 -1.39
C SER A 78 1.24 10.70 -0.75
N ALA A 79 2.03 9.71 -1.23
CA ALA A 79 2.02 8.36 -0.68
C ALA A 79 2.25 8.34 0.84
N GLU A 80 3.16 9.18 1.36
CA GLU A 80 3.41 9.32 2.79
C GLU A 80 2.17 9.77 3.57
N HIS A 81 1.50 10.84 3.12
CA HIS A 81 0.31 11.37 3.81
C HIS A 81 -0.92 10.47 3.64
N PHE A 82 -1.05 9.83 2.48
CA PHE A 82 -2.06 8.80 2.23
C PHE A 82 -1.89 7.64 3.21
N ALA A 83 -0.68 7.11 3.33
CA ALA A 83 -0.34 6.03 4.26
C ALA A 83 -0.58 6.46 5.71
N MET A 84 -0.07 7.63 6.11
CA MET A 84 -0.24 8.15 7.47
C MET A 84 -1.72 8.31 7.85
N GLY A 85 -2.53 8.90 6.97
CA GLY A 85 -3.96 9.09 7.23
C GLY A 85 -4.70 7.77 7.38
N ALA A 86 -4.41 6.80 6.51
CA ALA A 86 -5.06 5.51 6.53
C ALA A 86 -4.62 4.63 7.72
N CYS A 87 -3.31 4.61 8.04
CA CYS A 87 -2.79 3.92 9.22
C CYS A 87 -3.33 4.51 10.53
N ARG A 88 -3.46 5.84 10.60
CA ARG A 88 -4.04 6.50 11.78
C ARG A 88 -5.52 6.13 11.98
N ILE A 89 -6.30 5.97 10.92
CA ILE A 89 -7.66 5.47 11.01
C ILE A 89 -7.66 4.04 11.54
N ALA A 90 -6.85 3.16 10.96
CA ALA A 90 -6.75 1.77 11.41
C ALA A 90 -6.36 1.66 12.89
N ASP A 91 -5.39 2.46 13.33
CA ASP A 91 -4.93 2.52 14.72
C ASP A 91 -6.03 3.03 15.66
N SER A 92 -6.73 4.11 15.26
CA SER A 92 -7.81 4.73 16.06
C SER A 92 -9.03 3.83 16.26
N LEU A 93 -9.20 2.78 15.45
CA LEU A 93 -10.27 1.80 15.66
C LEU A 93 -10.02 0.94 16.92
N GLY A 94 -8.78 0.84 17.39
CA GLY A 94 -8.43 0.13 18.62
C GLY A 94 -8.63 -1.39 18.60
N CYS A 95 -8.98 -1.95 17.44
CA CYS A 95 -9.25 -3.38 17.28
C CYS A 95 -8.45 -4.03 16.14
N VAL A 96 -7.56 -3.29 15.49
CA VAL A 96 -6.75 -3.76 14.38
C VAL A 96 -5.43 -4.32 14.91
N ASP A 97 -5.15 -5.59 14.63
CA ASP A 97 -3.94 -6.28 15.04
C ASP A 97 -2.83 -6.21 13.98
N MET A 98 -3.21 -6.15 12.71
CA MET A 98 -2.28 -6.14 11.59
C MET A 98 -2.75 -5.28 10.43
N LEU A 99 -1.79 -4.73 9.67
CA LEU A 99 -2.03 -4.08 8.38
C LEU A 99 -1.53 -4.99 7.26
N SER A 100 -2.46 -5.45 6.43
CA SER A 100 -2.15 -6.31 5.28
C SER A 100 -2.11 -5.49 4.00
N PHE A 101 -1.05 -5.66 3.23
CA PHE A 101 -0.87 -5.02 1.92
C PHE A 101 -0.25 -5.98 0.92
N GLY A 102 -0.45 -5.70 -0.36
CA GLY A 102 0.20 -6.45 -1.43
C GLY A 102 1.57 -5.85 -1.74
N SER A 103 2.58 -6.69 -1.96
CA SER A 103 3.91 -6.26 -2.41
C SER A 103 4.43 -7.13 -3.54
N GLU A 104 5.37 -6.63 -4.32
CA GLU A 104 6.06 -7.37 -5.35
C GLU A 104 7.09 -8.34 -4.75
N CYS A 105 7.79 -7.94 -3.69
CA CYS A 105 8.81 -8.77 -3.04
C CYS A 105 8.21 -9.88 -2.15
N GLY A 106 7.01 -9.69 -1.59
CA GLY A 106 6.36 -10.67 -0.71
C GLY A 106 7.06 -10.92 0.64
N ASP A 107 8.01 -10.08 1.03
CA ASP A 107 8.81 -10.22 2.26
C ASP A 107 8.76 -8.92 3.08
N VAL A 108 8.19 -9.02 4.29
CA VAL A 108 8.06 -7.87 5.20
C VAL A 108 9.44 -7.38 5.68
N SER A 109 10.40 -8.27 5.91
CA SER A 109 11.72 -7.88 6.41
C SER A 109 12.50 -7.03 5.42
N VAL A 110 12.38 -7.33 4.12
CA VAL A 110 12.95 -6.51 3.02
C VAL A 110 12.28 -5.13 2.96
N LEU A 111 10.97 -5.08 3.17
CA LEU A 111 10.21 -3.82 3.19
C LEU A 111 10.54 -2.96 4.42
N GLU A 112 10.75 -3.59 5.60
CA GLU A 112 11.19 -2.91 6.81
C GLU A 112 12.60 -2.34 6.66
N GLU A 113 13.53 -3.07 6.03
CA GLU A 113 14.86 -2.57 5.70
C GLU A 113 14.77 -1.37 4.75
N ALA A 114 13.94 -1.46 3.71
CA ALA A 114 13.70 -0.36 2.78
C ALA A 114 13.05 0.85 3.49
N ALA A 115 12.15 0.65 4.43
CA ALA A 115 11.54 1.72 5.24
C ALA A 115 12.59 2.44 6.10
N GLY A 116 13.49 1.69 6.74
CA GLY A 116 14.62 2.24 7.48
C GLY A 116 15.58 3.03 6.58
N ALA A 117 15.84 2.53 5.37
CA ALA A 117 16.67 3.23 4.37
C ALA A 117 16.05 4.57 3.94
N VAL A 118 14.74 4.61 3.70
CA VAL A 118 14.03 5.85 3.39
C VAL A 118 14.08 6.83 4.56
N GLU A 119 13.81 6.36 5.78
CA GLU A 119 13.80 7.21 6.98
C GLU A 119 15.19 7.81 7.25
N TYR A 120 16.26 7.03 7.05
CA TYR A 120 17.63 7.54 7.12
C TYR A 120 17.89 8.56 6.01
N ALA A 121 17.60 8.22 4.76
CA ALA A 121 17.93 9.04 3.59
C ALA A 121 17.34 10.45 3.68
N VAL A 122 16.06 10.58 4.05
CA VAL A 122 15.36 11.87 4.13
C VAL A 122 15.86 12.80 5.24
N GLN A 123 16.71 12.31 6.14
CA GLN A 123 17.33 13.09 7.22
C GLN A 123 18.75 13.56 6.87
N THR A 124 19.31 13.14 5.72
CA THR A 124 20.69 13.44 5.35
C THR A 124 20.84 14.80 4.67
N ASP A 125 21.96 15.47 4.89
CA ASP A 125 22.33 16.71 4.18
C ASP A 125 22.42 16.50 2.67
N GLU A 126 22.78 15.29 2.24
CA GLU A 126 22.85 14.93 0.83
C GLU A 126 21.48 15.00 0.18
N PHE A 127 20.46 14.38 0.77
CA PHE A 127 19.09 14.43 0.29
C PHE A 127 18.61 15.89 0.15
N PHE A 128 18.79 16.70 1.19
CA PHE A 128 18.43 18.11 1.14
C PHE A 128 19.21 18.91 0.11
N SER A 129 20.49 18.59 -0.12
CA SER A 129 21.31 19.21 -1.17
C SER A 129 20.76 18.91 -2.56
N LEU A 130 20.38 17.64 -2.83
CA LEU A 130 19.78 17.24 -4.10
C LEU A 130 18.45 17.95 -4.34
N MET A 131 17.58 18.00 -3.32
CA MET A 131 16.31 18.72 -3.39
C MET A 131 16.49 20.21 -3.69
N ARG A 132 17.46 20.88 -3.03
CA ARG A 132 17.80 22.30 -3.30
C ARG A 132 18.34 22.53 -4.70
N LYS A 133 18.98 21.53 -5.31
CA LYS A 133 19.45 21.56 -6.71
C LYS A 133 18.34 21.28 -7.73
N GLY A 134 17.09 21.07 -7.28
CA GLY A 134 15.93 20.86 -8.15
C GLY A 134 15.66 19.39 -8.51
N ALA A 135 16.31 18.42 -7.85
CA ALA A 135 15.93 17.02 -8.01
C ALA A 135 14.51 16.79 -7.48
N SER A 136 13.75 15.92 -8.15
CA SER A 136 12.47 15.46 -7.60
C SER A 136 12.69 14.60 -6.36
N TYR A 137 11.70 14.54 -5.46
CA TYR A 137 11.77 13.70 -4.24
C TYR A 137 12.19 12.25 -4.55
N PRO A 138 11.57 11.54 -5.52
CA PRO A 138 11.98 10.17 -5.84
C PRO A 138 13.42 10.08 -6.37
N ALA A 139 13.87 11.05 -7.16
CA ALA A 139 15.24 11.08 -7.69
C ALA A 139 16.29 11.33 -6.59
N ALA A 140 16.02 12.28 -5.69
CA ALA A 140 16.89 12.57 -4.55
C ALA A 140 16.96 11.36 -3.60
N LEU A 141 15.82 10.75 -3.30
CA LEU A 141 15.72 9.56 -2.46
C LEU A 141 16.53 8.40 -3.05
N LYS A 142 16.30 8.08 -4.32
CA LYS A 142 17.01 7.01 -5.02
C LYS A 142 18.53 7.21 -4.95
N GLN A 143 19.03 8.40 -5.32
CA GLN A 143 20.46 8.69 -5.29
C GLN A 143 21.07 8.58 -3.90
N THR A 144 20.35 9.01 -2.86
CA THR A 144 20.84 8.92 -1.49
C THR A 144 20.86 7.48 -0.99
N VAL A 145 19.84 6.68 -1.32
CA VAL A 145 19.77 5.26 -0.93
C VAL A 145 20.82 4.44 -1.68
N GLU A 146 21.02 4.64 -2.98
CA GLU A 146 22.01 3.91 -3.80
C GLU A 146 23.45 3.98 -3.26
N LYS A 147 23.78 5.04 -2.53
CA LYS A 147 25.13 5.19 -1.96
C LYS A 147 25.36 4.42 -0.67
N ASN A 148 24.30 4.16 0.08
CA ASN A 148 24.39 3.68 1.45
C ASN A 148 23.80 2.28 1.66
N TYR A 149 23.06 1.77 0.66
CA TYR A 149 22.32 0.51 0.76
C TYR A 149 22.56 -0.41 -0.43
N THR A 150 22.20 -1.65 -0.29
CA THR A 150 22.34 -2.68 -1.33
C THR A 150 21.43 -2.44 -2.52
N SER A 151 21.77 -3.05 -3.67
CA SER A 151 20.94 -3.01 -4.89
C SER A 151 19.53 -3.52 -4.66
N ASP A 152 19.34 -4.47 -3.75
CA ASP A 152 18.04 -5.10 -3.46
C ASP A 152 17.09 -4.13 -2.77
N VAL A 153 17.60 -3.32 -1.82
CA VAL A 153 16.84 -2.23 -1.19
C VAL A 153 16.44 -1.17 -2.23
N VAL A 154 17.38 -0.79 -3.10
CA VAL A 154 17.11 0.17 -4.18
C VAL A 154 16.04 -0.36 -5.13
N GLN A 155 16.16 -1.62 -5.56
CA GLN A 155 15.19 -2.27 -6.43
C GLN A 155 13.80 -2.32 -5.80
N THR A 156 13.72 -2.65 -4.50
CA THR A 156 12.45 -2.65 -3.75
C THR A 156 11.72 -1.31 -3.84
N LEU A 157 12.44 -0.20 -3.78
CA LEU A 157 11.89 1.15 -3.87
C LEU A 157 11.48 1.58 -5.30
N THR A 158 11.79 0.79 -6.33
CA THR A 158 11.35 1.08 -7.71
C THR A 158 9.98 0.50 -8.04
N GLU A 159 9.51 -0.48 -7.26
CA GLU A 159 8.24 -1.15 -7.49
C GLU A 159 7.09 -0.41 -6.80
N PRO A 160 5.97 -0.12 -7.51
CA PRO A 160 4.93 0.76 -6.99
C PRO A 160 4.27 0.29 -5.70
N ASN A 161 4.00 -1.02 -5.56
CA ASN A 161 3.34 -1.54 -4.37
C ASN A 161 4.32 -1.69 -3.21
N ASN A 162 5.58 -2.03 -3.47
CA ASN A 162 6.64 -2.01 -2.46
C ASN A 162 6.84 -0.59 -1.91
N THR A 163 6.88 0.43 -2.79
CA THR A 163 6.99 1.84 -2.37
C THR A 163 5.85 2.24 -1.44
N LEU A 164 4.63 1.85 -1.76
CA LEU A 164 3.48 2.15 -0.91
C LEU A 164 3.51 1.34 0.41
N ALA A 165 3.95 0.09 0.36
CA ALA A 165 4.15 -0.75 1.54
C ALA A 165 5.18 -0.15 2.50
N VAL A 166 6.29 0.37 1.97
CA VAL A 166 7.32 1.11 2.74
C VAL A 166 6.70 2.31 3.46
N GLU A 167 5.84 3.09 2.79
CA GLU A 167 5.17 4.22 3.45
C GLU A 167 4.19 3.77 4.54
N TYR A 168 3.53 2.62 4.39
CA TYR A 168 2.69 2.05 5.45
C TYR A 168 3.52 1.66 6.68
N ILE A 169 4.65 0.99 6.48
CA ILE A 169 5.56 0.61 7.58
C ILE A 169 6.06 1.86 8.30
N ARG A 170 6.56 2.87 7.57
CA ARG A 170 6.98 4.15 8.14
C ARG A 170 5.88 4.85 8.92
N ALA A 171 4.65 4.79 8.43
CA ALA A 171 3.50 5.37 9.12
C ALA A 171 3.19 4.62 10.43
N LEU A 172 3.23 3.29 10.43
CA LEU A 172 3.03 2.47 11.63
C LEU A 172 4.12 2.75 12.68
N ASP A 173 5.38 2.83 12.27
CA ASP A 173 6.51 3.15 13.16
C ASP A 173 6.33 4.53 13.82
N LYS A 174 5.95 5.54 13.03
CA LYS A 174 5.69 6.91 13.55
C LYS A 174 4.50 6.96 14.51
N LEU A 175 3.52 6.09 14.36
CA LEU A 175 2.38 5.99 15.27
C LEU A 175 2.74 5.27 16.57
N GLY A 176 3.87 4.53 16.59
CA GLY A 176 4.29 3.74 17.75
C GLY A 176 3.28 2.67 18.15
N GLY A 177 2.44 2.26 17.21
CA GLY A 177 1.29 1.40 17.44
C GLY A 177 1.64 -0.08 17.55
N MET A 178 0.63 -0.88 17.90
CA MET A 178 0.72 -2.32 18.05
C MET A 178 0.38 -3.07 16.76
N ILE A 179 0.00 -2.35 15.69
CA ILE A 179 -0.39 -2.91 14.40
C ILE A 179 0.84 -3.46 13.69
N LYS A 180 0.83 -4.76 13.38
CA LYS A 180 1.94 -5.43 12.71
C LYS A 180 1.78 -5.36 11.19
N PRO A 181 2.82 -4.94 10.43
CA PRO A 181 2.78 -5.05 8.98
C PRO A 181 2.83 -6.53 8.55
N VAL A 182 2.00 -6.89 7.59
CA VAL A 182 2.02 -8.21 6.94
C VAL A 182 1.79 -8.03 5.44
N THR A 183 2.44 -8.86 4.62
CA THR A 183 2.32 -8.73 3.17
C THR A 183 1.81 -10.00 2.52
N VAL A 184 1.08 -9.82 1.43
CA VAL A 184 0.69 -10.88 0.50
C VAL A 184 1.40 -10.63 -0.82
N MET A 185 2.17 -11.62 -1.27
CA MET A 185 2.86 -11.53 -2.55
C MET A 185 1.85 -11.38 -3.69
N ARG A 186 2.04 -10.39 -4.54
CA ARG A 186 1.18 -10.17 -5.71
C ARG A 186 1.45 -11.22 -6.76
N SER A 187 0.49 -12.12 -6.97
CA SER A 187 0.53 -13.04 -8.10
C SER A 187 0.16 -12.27 -9.38
N GLY A 188 1.11 -12.10 -10.30
CA GLY A 188 0.87 -11.44 -11.60
C GLY A 188 1.75 -10.25 -11.93
N ALA A 189 2.68 -9.82 -11.08
CA ALA A 189 3.67 -8.79 -11.42
C ALA A 189 4.67 -9.23 -12.50
N ALA A 190 4.78 -10.55 -12.77
CA ALA A 190 5.72 -11.12 -13.75
C ALA A 190 5.08 -11.51 -15.09
N HIS A 191 3.78 -11.34 -15.29
CA HIS A 191 3.08 -11.73 -16.52
C HIS A 191 2.26 -10.60 -17.16
N ASP A 192 2.93 -9.52 -17.58
CA ASP A 192 2.52 -8.74 -18.75
C ASP A 192 3.01 -9.40 -20.06
N SER A 193 3.27 -10.71 -20.03
CA SER A 193 3.51 -11.51 -21.23
C SER A 193 2.17 -12.02 -21.78
N ASP A 194 1.95 -11.79 -23.06
CA ASP A 194 0.77 -12.03 -23.89
C ASP A 194 0.26 -13.49 -23.99
N GLU A 195 0.42 -14.32 -22.98
CA GLU A 195 -0.08 -15.71 -23.03
C GLU A 195 -0.94 -16.05 -21.80
N GLY A 196 -2.21 -16.06 -22.06
CA GLY A 196 -3.30 -16.83 -21.48
C GLY A 196 -3.20 -17.43 -20.08
N SER A 197 -3.64 -16.70 -19.06
CA SER A 197 -4.49 -17.29 -18.02
C SER A 197 -5.59 -16.27 -17.63
N ASP A 198 -6.83 -16.61 -17.93
CA ASP A 198 -8.04 -15.76 -17.89
C ASP A 198 -8.52 -15.36 -16.49
N THR A 199 -7.69 -15.34 -15.44
CA THR A 199 -8.20 -15.25 -14.08
C THR A 199 -7.84 -13.98 -13.30
N VAL A 200 -6.85 -13.18 -13.70
CA VAL A 200 -6.51 -11.94 -12.97
C VAL A 200 -6.33 -10.77 -13.95
N ILE A 201 -7.40 -10.03 -14.19
CA ILE A 201 -7.36 -8.81 -15.00
C ILE A 201 -7.00 -7.63 -14.09
N SER A 202 -5.97 -6.84 -14.44
CA SER A 202 -5.58 -5.66 -13.67
C SER A 202 -6.66 -4.55 -13.75
N ALA A 203 -6.76 -3.72 -12.70
CA ALA A 203 -7.68 -2.57 -12.66
C ALA A 203 -7.49 -1.60 -13.86
N SER A 204 -6.27 -1.45 -14.36
CA SER A 204 -5.94 -0.63 -15.54
C SER A 204 -6.57 -1.16 -16.84
N ARG A 205 -6.67 -2.48 -16.96
CA ARG A 205 -7.29 -3.14 -18.13
C ARG A 205 -8.81 -3.11 -18.08
N LEU A 206 -9.38 -3.09 -16.87
CA LEU A 206 -10.84 -2.95 -16.68
C LEU A 206 -11.35 -1.52 -16.88
N ARG A 207 -10.46 -0.52 -16.90
CA ARG A 207 -10.79 0.89 -17.12
C ARG A 207 -10.70 1.33 -18.59
N LYS A 208 -10.23 0.48 -19.48
CA LYS A 208 -10.25 0.68 -20.95
C LYS A 208 -11.51 0.10 -21.55
#